data_2e3ca3b642bfaaaa105f2608c18ed72a
#
_entry.id   2e3ca3b642bfaaaa105f2608c18ed72a
#
_cell.length_a   1.000
_cell.length_b   1.000
_cell.length_c   1.000
_cell.angle_alpha   90.00
_cell.angle_beta   90.00
_cell.angle_gamma   90.00
#
_symmetry.space_group_name_H-M   'P 1'
#
loop_
_entity.id
_entity.type
_entity.pdbx_description
1 polymer ?
#
loop_
_entity_poly.entity_id
_entity_poly.type
_entity_poly.pdbx_seq_one_letter_code
_entity_poly.pdbx_strand_id
1 'polypeptide(L)'
;MTLRNVVIAACGLLVICSSLGLAAPPAIETTGMWSGRVIDNSLRKLAPPTGFIVDNQAWKTICLAWRPGEQVPKVDFTKQLVLVGVVPGPNLVLMRPTIDKKGNISFLVAGTKKGGPGFGYKLIAISRQGVKAVKGQSIAGKGVRGTVLIPGKVGSFKQHTLEIKLWEYDPFLADVGAKLIDRFQVEKYQHQDGQETATPFTVGTKLDPRKNRRYYITVFVLKDSKRTHIGEKDGKSGLCNVLTNGNPTTVKIIARPVR
;
A
#
# COMPACT_ATOMS: atom_id res chain seq x y z
N MET A 1 -61.03 10.17 -70.16
CA MET A 1 -60.57 8.98 -69.39
C MET A 1 -59.11 9.24 -68.93
N THR A 2 -58.95 9.69 -67.69
CA THR A 2 -57.73 10.25 -67.13
C THR A 2 -57.17 9.29 -66.05
N LEU A 3 -56.05 8.64 -66.30
CA LEU A 3 -55.37 7.79 -65.32
C LEU A 3 -54.64 8.70 -64.34
N ARG A 4 -54.96 8.55 -63.04
CA ARG A 4 -54.20 9.15 -61.92
C ARG A 4 -53.06 8.21 -61.49
N ASN A 5 -51.86 8.71 -61.62
CA ASN A 5 -50.65 8.06 -61.01
C ASN A 5 -50.67 8.31 -59.52
N VAL A 6 -50.65 7.22 -58.71
CA VAL A 6 -50.37 7.25 -57.25
C VAL A 6 -48.90 6.94 -57.05
N VAL A 7 -48.18 7.95 -56.52
CA VAL A 7 -46.78 7.77 -56.08
C VAL A 7 -46.82 7.38 -54.61
N ILE A 8 -46.37 6.16 -54.30
CA ILE A 8 -46.18 5.69 -52.93
C ILE A 8 -44.76 6.04 -52.51
N ALA A 9 -44.63 7.01 -51.63
CA ALA A 9 -43.35 7.34 -50.96
C ALA A 9 -43.11 6.35 -49.84
N ALA A 10 -42.14 5.43 -49.96
CA ALA A 10 -41.65 4.55 -48.93
C ALA A 10 -40.66 5.33 -48.05
N CYS A 11 -41.10 5.72 -46.83
CA CYS A 11 -40.22 6.28 -45.82
C CYS A 11 -39.43 5.16 -45.13
N GLY A 12 -38.17 4.93 -45.57
CA GLY A 12 -37.24 4.00 -44.94
C GLY A 12 -36.76 4.58 -43.60
N LEU A 13 -37.21 4.02 -42.49
CA LEU A 13 -36.74 4.35 -41.15
C LEU A 13 -35.39 3.67 -40.93
N LEU A 14 -34.27 4.42 -41.08
CA LEU A 14 -32.92 3.93 -40.80
C LEU A 14 -32.74 3.94 -39.28
N VAL A 15 -32.89 2.78 -38.63
CA VAL A 15 -32.55 2.60 -37.21
C VAL A 15 -31.05 2.47 -37.12
N ILE A 16 -30.36 3.56 -36.75
CA ILE A 16 -28.93 3.54 -36.41
C ILE A 16 -28.81 2.96 -35.01
N CYS A 17 -28.61 1.65 -34.92
CA CYS A 17 -28.15 1.00 -33.68
C CYS A 17 -26.72 1.47 -33.36
N SER A 18 -26.59 2.55 -32.60
CA SER A 18 -25.35 2.95 -32.00
C SER A 18 -24.96 1.89 -30.94
N SER A 19 -24.18 0.90 -31.32
CA SER A 19 -23.54 -0.01 -30.38
C SER A 19 -22.62 0.82 -29.47
N LEU A 20 -23.08 1.14 -28.27
CA LEU A 20 -22.24 1.62 -27.18
C LEU A 20 -21.22 0.53 -26.90
N GLY A 21 -20.09 0.58 -27.58
CA GLY A 21 -18.94 -0.26 -27.31
C GLY A 21 -18.49 0.02 -25.88
N LEU A 22 -18.86 -0.84 -24.95
CA LEU A 22 -18.26 -0.88 -23.62
C LEU A 22 -16.77 -1.20 -23.85
N ALA A 23 -15.95 -0.14 -23.87
CA ALA A 23 -14.50 -0.30 -23.94
C ALA A 23 -14.06 -1.24 -22.81
N ALA A 24 -13.41 -2.32 -23.15
CA ALA A 24 -12.84 -3.24 -22.17
C ALA A 24 -11.99 -2.44 -21.17
N PRO A 25 -12.09 -2.71 -19.87
CA PRO A 25 -11.27 -2.01 -18.89
C PRO A 25 -9.79 -2.17 -19.24
N PRO A 26 -8.97 -1.12 -19.07
CA PRO A 26 -7.57 -1.16 -19.43
C PRO A 26 -6.86 -2.33 -18.72
N ALA A 27 -6.07 -3.07 -19.49
CA ALA A 27 -5.28 -4.16 -18.95
C ALA A 27 -4.23 -3.60 -17.98
N ILE A 28 -4.08 -4.26 -16.83
CA ILE A 28 -3.07 -3.86 -15.84
C ILE A 28 -1.72 -4.43 -16.28
N GLU A 29 -0.71 -3.57 -16.31
CA GLU A 29 0.66 -3.99 -16.56
C GLU A 29 1.16 -4.90 -15.42
N THR A 30 1.46 -6.16 -15.76
CA THR A 30 1.97 -7.17 -14.85
C THR A 30 3.49 -7.18 -14.94
N THR A 31 4.17 -6.92 -13.83
CA THR A 31 5.64 -6.88 -13.74
C THR A 31 6.25 -8.17 -13.20
N GLY A 32 5.43 -9.07 -12.66
CA GLY A 32 5.84 -10.39 -12.17
C GLY A 32 4.65 -11.27 -11.81
N MET A 33 4.82 -12.59 -11.95
CA MET A 33 3.76 -13.54 -11.62
C MET A 33 4.36 -14.82 -11.05
N TRP A 34 3.80 -15.27 -9.93
CA TRP A 34 4.18 -16.52 -9.27
C TRP A 34 2.93 -17.29 -8.88
N SER A 35 2.96 -18.59 -9.03
CA SER A 35 1.86 -19.46 -8.65
C SER A 35 2.40 -20.81 -8.18
N GLY A 36 1.66 -21.48 -7.32
CA GLY A 36 2.07 -22.77 -6.79
C GLY A 36 1.03 -23.37 -5.87
N ARG A 37 1.46 -24.39 -5.15
CA ARG A 37 0.65 -25.13 -4.19
C ARG A 37 1.44 -25.28 -2.90
N VAL A 38 0.75 -25.19 -1.78
CA VAL A 38 1.31 -25.39 -0.44
C VAL A 38 0.52 -26.50 0.22
N ILE A 39 1.23 -27.52 0.73
CA ILE A 39 0.62 -28.71 1.37
C ILE A 39 0.10 -28.35 2.76
N ASP A 40 0.87 -27.55 3.52
CA ASP A 40 0.49 -27.13 4.87
C ASP A 40 -0.58 -26.03 4.80
N ASN A 41 -1.83 -26.43 5.09
CA ASN A 41 -2.96 -25.52 5.08
C ASN A 41 -2.87 -24.42 6.18
N SER A 42 -2.07 -24.63 7.23
CA SER A 42 -1.88 -23.65 8.29
C SER A 42 -1.21 -22.36 7.80
N LEU A 43 -0.38 -22.47 6.74
CA LEU A 43 0.30 -21.34 6.12
C LEU A 43 -0.63 -20.42 5.30
N ARG A 44 -1.86 -20.87 5.02
CA ARG A 44 -2.87 -20.05 4.34
C ARG A 44 -3.25 -18.78 5.12
N LYS A 45 -3.15 -18.82 6.44
CA LYS A 45 -3.40 -17.66 7.32
C LYS A 45 -2.43 -16.50 7.10
N LEU A 46 -1.29 -16.74 6.43
CA LEU A 46 -0.34 -15.67 6.05
C LEU A 46 -0.84 -14.84 4.87
N ALA A 47 -1.85 -15.31 4.12
CA ALA A 47 -2.48 -14.51 3.07
C ALA A 47 -3.03 -13.21 3.67
N PRO A 48 -2.66 -12.02 3.12
CA PRO A 48 -3.18 -10.78 3.64
C PRO A 48 -4.70 -10.72 3.44
N PRO A 49 -5.49 -10.38 4.48
CA PRO A 49 -6.95 -10.28 4.36
C PRO A 49 -7.37 -9.21 3.34
N THR A 50 -6.52 -8.24 3.08
CA THR A 50 -6.69 -7.22 2.04
C THR A 50 -6.59 -7.76 0.61
N GLY A 51 -5.98 -8.93 0.42
CA GLY A 51 -5.69 -9.51 -0.89
C GLY A 51 -4.52 -8.87 -1.62
N PHE A 52 -3.69 -8.07 -0.95
CA PHE A 52 -2.49 -7.47 -1.56
C PHE A 52 -1.38 -7.21 -0.54
N ILE A 53 -0.15 -7.09 -1.05
CA ILE A 53 1.08 -6.79 -0.30
C ILE A 53 1.67 -5.49 -0.85
N VAL A 54 2.16 -4.64 0.04
CA VAL A 54 2.72 -3.32 -0.29
C VAL A 54 4.06 -3.04 0.40
N ASP A 55 4.66 -4.05 1.05
CA ASP A 55 5.93 -3.93 1.75
C ASP A 55 6.78 -5.20 1.67
N ASN A 56 8.10 -5.02 1.81
CA ASN A 56 9.08 -6.09 1.71
C ASN A 56 8.97 -7.14 2.81
N GLN A 57 8.54 -6.77 4.03
CA GLN A 57 8.49 -7.70 5.15
C GLN A 57 7.39 -8.75 4.92
N ALA A 58 6.18 -8.32 4.59
CA ALA A 58 5.07 -9.21 4.27
C ALA A 58 5.39 -10.07 3.03
N TRP A 59 6.03 -9.50 2.02
CA TRP A 59 6.48 -10.21 0.82
C TRP A 59 7.46 -11.33 1.16
N LYS A 60 8.51 -11.02 1.91
CA LYS A 60 9.52 -11.98 2.33
C LYS A 60 8.91 -13.11 3.16
N THR A 61 8.02 -12.79 4.10
CA THR A 61 7.34 -13.77 4.93
C THR A 61 6.54 -14.77 4.09
N ILE A 62 5.76 -14.29 3.11
CA ILE A 62 4.96 -15.16 2.23
C ILE A 62 5.85 -16.00 1.32
N CYS A 63 6.87 -15.41 0.70
CA CYS A 63 7.76 -16.14 -0.19
C CYS A 63 8.49 -17.28 0.52
N LEU A 64 9.06 -17.03 1.70
CA LEU A 64 9.76 -18.07 2.46
C LEU A 64 8.81 -19.19 2.92
N ALA A 65 7.57 -18.87 3.26
CA ALA A 65 6.60 -19.85 3.72
C ALA A 65 5.95 -20.65 2.57
N TRP A 66 5.63 -20.01 1.44
CA TRP A 66 4.88 -20.65 0.36
C TRP A 66 5.77 -21.21 -0.75
N ARG A 67 7.02 -20.78 -0.81
CA ARG A 67 8.02 -21.17 -1.83
C ARG A 67 9.35 -21.56 -1.16
N PRO A 68 9.33 -22.56 -0.27
CA PRO A 68 10.53 -22.98 0.45
C PRO A 68 11.63 -23.43 -0.54
N GLY A 69 12.86 -23.00 -0.29
CA GLY A 69 14.01 -23.30 -1.15
C GLY A 69 14.15 -22.43 -2.40
N GLU A 70 13.17 -21.57 -2.69
CA GLU A 70 13.29 -20.62 -3.81
C GLU A 70 13.81 -19.25 -3.34
N GLN A 71 14.57 -18.59 -4.21
CA GLN A 71 15.01 -17.22 -3.94
C GLN A 71 13.80 -16.27 -3.92
N VAL A 72 13.75 -15.38 -2.90
CA VAL A 72 12.71 -14.35 -2.82
C VAL A 72 12.86 -13.38 -3.99
N PRO A 73 11.85 -13.27 -4.88
CA PRO A 73 11.93 -12.37 -6.01
C PRO A 73 12.04 -10.90 -5.57
N LYS A 74 12.83 -10.12 -6.28
CA LYS A 74 12.94 -8.67 -6.04
C LYS A 74 11.66 -7.99 -6.52
N VAL A 75 11.00 -7.24 -5.63
CA VAL A 75 9.85 -6.38 -5.91
C VAL A 75 10.14 -5.00 -5.34
N ASP A 76 10.05 -3.97 -6.18
CA ASP A 76 10.23 -2.58 -5.73
C ASP A 76 8.88 -2.03 -5.23
N PHE A 77 8.62 -2.17 -3.94
CA PHE A 77 7.38 -1.69 -3.31
C PHE A 77 7.20 -0.17 -3.29
N THR A 78 8.16 0.60 -3.76
CA THR A 78 7.96 2.03 -4.02
C THR A 78 7.16 2.25 -5.32
N LYS A 79 7.29 1.34 -6.28
CA LYS A 79 6.69 1.41 -7.62
C LYS A 79 5.66 0.31 -7.88
N GLN A 80 5.65 -0.76 -7.09
CA GLN A 80 4.87 -1.98 -7.31
C GLN A 80 4.06 -2.37 -6.07
N LEU A 81 3.04 -3.17 -6.27
CA LEU A 81 2.36 -3.94 -5.23
C LEU A 81 2.11 -5.37 -5.74
N VAL A 82 1.88 -6.31 -4.84
CA VAL A 82 1.60 -7.70 -5.20
C VAL A 82 0.16 -8.06 -4.81
N LEU A 83 -0.64 -8.44 -5.79
CA LEU A 83 -1.98 -9.00 -5.58
C LEU A 83 -1.85 -10.47 -5.15
N VAL A 84 -2.68 -10.90 -4.21
CA VAL A 84 -2.63 -12.23 -3.61
C VAL A 84 -3.96 -12.93 -3.80
N GLY A 85 -3.96 -14.06 -4.50
CA GLY A 85 -5.10 -14.96 -4.63
C GLY A 85 -4.79 -16.33 -4.04
N VAL A 86 -5.70 -16.86 -3.23
CA VAL A 86 -5.59 -18.21 -2.65
C VAL A 86 -6.90 -18.97 -2.79
N VAL A 87 -6.82 -20.26 -3.03
CA VAL A 87 -7.98 -21.18 -3.08
C VAL A 87 -7.69 -22.42 -2.26
N PRO A 88 -8.69 -23.00 -1.57
CA PRO A 88 -8.51 -24.26 -0.84
C PRO A 88 -8.14 -25.42 -1.77
N GLY A 89 -7.43 -26.41 -1.22
CA GLY A 89 -6.98 -27.59 -1.95
C GLY A 89 -5.82 -27.34 -2.92
N PRO A 90 -5.21 -28.39 -3.50
CA PRO A 90 -4.06 -28.28 -4.39
C PRO A 90 -4.46 -27.76 -5.79
N ASN A 91 -5.18 -26.65 -5.83
CA ASN A 91 -5.83 -26.11 -7.02
C ASN A 91 -4.95 -25.13 -7.78
N LEU A 92 -5.09 -25.07 -9.11
CA LEU A 92 -4.57 -23.96 -9.90
C LEU A 92 -5.43 -22.73 -9.64
N VAL A 93 -4.79 -21.59 -9.40
CA VAL A 93 -5.47 -20.32 -9.13
C VAL A 93 -5.58 -19.50 -10.39
N LEU A 94 -6.81 -19.14 -10.73
CA LEU A 94 -7.13 -18.19 -11.78
C LEU A 94 -7.42 -16.83 -11.14
N MET A 95 -6.75 -15.78 -11.61
CA MET A 95 -6.93 -14.41 -11.14
C MET A 95 -6.70 -13.46 -12.31
N ARG A 96 -7.68 -12.60 -12.59
CA ARG A 96 -7.62 -11.56 -13.63
C ARG A 96 -7.96 -10.21 -13.01
N PRO A 97 -6.96 -9.41 -12.66
CA PRO A 97 -7.20 -8.08 -12.12
C PRO A 97 -7.61 -7.10 -13.21
N THR A 98 -8.52 -6.19 -12.86
CA THR A 98 -8.95 -5.05 -13.66
C THR A 98 -8.84 -3.78 -12.83
N ILE A 99 -8.63 -2.63 -13.46
CA ILE A 99 -8.59 -1.33 -12.81
C ILE A 99 -9.70 -0.44 -13.36
N ASP A 100 -10.42 0.26 -12.47
CA ASP A 100 -11.43 1.22 -12.88
C ASP A 100 -10.84 2.63 -13.06
N LYS A 101 -11.65 3.56 -13.61
CA LYS A 101 -11.26 4.97 -13.81
C LYS A 101 -10.91 5.70 -12.51
N LYS A 102 -11.32 5.20 -11.35
CA LYS A 102 -11.01 5.75 -10.02
C LYS A 102 -9.70 5.21 -9.44
N GLY A 103 -9.05 4.26 -10.13
CA GLY A 103 -7.82 3.61 -9.67
C GLY A 103 -8.07 2.49 -8.65
N ASN A 104 -9.27 1.92 -8.61
CA ASN A 104 -9.55 0.77 -7.75
C ASN A 104 -9.39 -0.53 -8.55
N ILE A 105 -8.55 -1.43 -8.05
CA ILE A 105 -8.34 -2.75 -8.62
C ILE A 105 -9.35 -3.72 -8.05
N SER A 106 -9.99 -4.46 -8.94
CA SER A 106 -10.88 -5.56 -8.62
C SER A 106 -10.39 -6.84 -9.30
N PHE A 107 -10.56 -7.97 -8.63
CA PHE A 107 -10.29 -9.29 -9.18
C PHE A 107 -11.08 -10.36 -8.45
N LEU A 108 -11.49 -11.37 -9.21
CA LEU A 108 -12.01 -12.61 -8.69
C LEU A 108 -10.88 -13.63 -8.58
N VAL A 109 -10.98 -14.49 -7.58
CA VAL A 109 -10.08 -15.62 -7.41
C VAL A 109 -10.90 -16.88 -7.60
N ALA A 110 -10.57 -17.66 -8.62
CA ALA A 110 -11.17 -18.96 -8.90
C ALA A 110 -10.08 -20.03 -8.95
N GLY A 111 -10.46 -21.27 -8.79
CA GLY A 111 -9.55 -22.41 -8.89
C GLY A 111 -10.17 -23.61 -9.54
N THR A 112 -9.34 -24.57 -9.93
CA THR A 112 -9.78 -25.91 -10.32
C THR A 112 -10.42 -26.60 -9.11
N LYS A 113 -11.27 -27.60 -9.36
CA LYS A 113 -11.97 -28.35 -8.28
C LYS A 113 -11.22 -29.67 -7.97
N LYS A 114 -9.97 -29.59 -7.51
CA LYS A 114 -9.24 -30.74 -7.02
C LYS A 114 -9.38 -30.86 -5.51
N GLY A 115 -9.84 -31.98 -4.99
CA GLY A 115 -9.78 -32.30 -3.57
C GLY A 115 -8.35 -32.54 -3.12
N GLY A 116 -8.10 -32.40 -1.81
CA GLY A 116 -6.81 -32.69 -1.19
C GLY A 116 -6.36 -31.63 -0.21
N PRO A 117 -5.29 -31.92 0.54
CA PRO A 117 -4.75 -31.01 1.56
C PRO A 117 -4.09 -29.78 0.95
N GLY A 118 -3.98 -28.71 1.76
CA GLY A 118 -3.28 -27.51 1.41
C GLY A 118 -4.11 -26.49 0.62
N PHE A 119 -3.43 -25.64 -0.12
CA PHE A 119 -4.04 -24.58 -0.92
C PHE A 119 -3.20 -24.22 -2.16
N GLY A 120 -3.87 -23.72 -3.18
CA GLY A 120 -3.21 -23.08 -4.32
C GLY A 120 -3.08 -21.58 -4.12
N TYR A 121 -2.04 -21.00 -4.69
CA TYR A 121 -1.84 -19.54 -4.66
C TYR A 121 -1.45 -18.98 -6.02
N LYS A 122 -1.76 -17.69 -6.22
CA LYS A 122 -1.27 -16.85 -7.31
C LYS A 122 -0.92 -15.47 -6.78
N LEU A 123 0.28 -15.01 -7.12
CA LEU A 123 0.83 -13.71 -6.75
C LEU A 123 1.11 -12.96 -8.04
N ILE A 124 0.62 -11.72 -8.14
CA ILE A 124 0.80 -10.89 -9.34
C ILE A 124 1.35 -9.54 -8.91
N ALA A 125 2.59 -9.25 -9.29
CA ALA A 125 3.17 -7.91 -9.13
C ALA A 125 2.68 -7.01 -10.25
N ILE A 126 2.23 -5.83 -9.88
CA ILE A 126 1.70 -4.80 -10.79
C ILE A 126 2.28 -3.43 -10.46
N SER A 127 2.26 -2.52 -11.42
CA SER A 127 2.60 -1.12 -11.17
C SER A 127 1.62 -0.48 -10.18
N ARG A 128 2.14 0.35 -9.26
CA ARG A 128 1.32 1.19 -8.36
C ARG A 128 0.81 2.46 -9.03
N GLN A 129 1.33 2.79 -10.21
CA GLN A 129 0.95 4.01 -10.91
C GLN A 129 -0.55 4.03 -11.21
N GLY A 130 -1.24 5.06 -10.77
CA GLY A 130 -2.68 5.21 -10.94
C GLY A 130 -3.53 4.35 -9.99
N VAL A 131 -2.94 3.41 -9.22
CA VAL A 131 -3.68 2.59 -8.26
C VAL A 131 -3.90 3.35 -6.96
N LYS A 132 -5.14 3.44 -6.51
CA LYS A 132 -5.55 4.05 -5.23
C LYS A 132 -6.05 3.03 -4.22
N ALA A 133 -6.70 1.97 -4.71
CA ALA A 133 -7.28 0.94 -3.85
C ALA A 133 -7.24 -0.44 -4.53
N VAL A 134 -7.35 -1.49 -3.73
CA VAL A 134 -7.58 -2.87 -4.17
C VAL A 134 -8.81 -3.39 -3.43
N LYS A 135 -9.85 -3.81 -4.16
CA LYS A 135 -11.14 -4.23 -3.59
C LYS A 135 -11.72 -3.21 -2.61
N GLY A 136 -11.62 -1.92 -2.95
CA GLY A 136 -12.08 -0.81 -2.11
C GLY A 136 -11.18 -0.47 -0.92
N GLN A 137 -10.11 -1.22 -0.68
CA GLN A 137 -9.14 -0.95 0.39
C GLN A 137 -7.96 -0.16 -0.14
N SER A 138 -7.65 0.97 0.48
CA SER A 138 -6.53 1.84 0.07
C SER A 138 -5.20 1.10 0.08
N ILE A 139 -4.44 1.22 -1.02
CA ILE A 139 -3.07 0.70 -1.10
C ILE A 139 -2.05 1.57 -0.34
N ALA A 140 -2.42 2.76 0.08
CA ALA A 140 -1.58 3.58 0.95
C ALA A 140 -1.28 2.87 2.29
N GLY A 141 -1.98 1.75 2.54
CA GLY A 141 -1.89 0.98 3.79
C GLY A 141 -2.60 1.70 4.93
N LYS A 142 -2.96 0.95 5.96
CA LYS A 142 -3.31 1.56 7.24
C LYS A 142 -2.01 2.12 7.86
N GLY A 143 -2.09 3.35 8.38
CA GLY A 143 -0.96 3.96 9.05
C GLY A 143 -0.18 4.97 8.20
N VAL A 144 0.94 5.39 8.75
CA VAL A 144 1.86 6.37 8.15
C VAL A 144 3.15 5.67 7.76
N ARG A 145 3.59 5.90 6.54
CA ARG A 145 4.90 5.50 6.04
C ARG A 145 5.78 6.72 5.86
N GLY A 146 7.08 6.50 5.90
CA GLY A 146 7.99 7.58 5.64
C GLY A 146 9.44 7.14 5.62
N THR A 147 10.28 8.15 5.43
CA THR A 147 11.73 8.01 5.54
C THR A 147 12.26 9.11 6.43
N VAL A 148 13.03 8.74 7.44
CA VAL A 148 13.84 9.67 8.22
C VAL A 148 15.18 9.80 7.54
N LEU A 149 15.57 11.04 7.24
CA LEU A 149 16.86 11.39 6.65
C LEU A 149 17.71 12.12 7.69
N ILE A 150 18.93 11.63 7.91
CA ILE A 150 19.98 12.40 8.57
C ILE A 150 20.87 12.95 7.46
N PRO A 151 20.93 14.30 7.28
CA PRO A 151 21.78 14.90 6.25
C PRO A 151 23.26 14.63 6.48
N GLY A 152 24.03 14.49 5.40
CA GLY A 152 25.47 14.22 5.48
C GLY A 152 26.30 15.27 6.21
N LYS A 153 25.78 16.50 6.38
CA LYS A 153 26.42 17.57 7.17
C LYS A 153 26.22 17.46 8.68
N VAL A 154 25.51 16.44 9.14
CA VAL A 154 25.34 16.14 10.56
C VAL A 154 26.55 15.33 11.02
N GLY A 155 27.18 15.71 12.14
CA GLY A 155 28.32 15.00 12.69
C GLY A 155 28.02 13.54 13.01
N SER A 156 29.03 12.70 12.93
CA SER A 156 28.90 11.26 13.19
C SER A 156 28.41 10.96 14.61
N PHE A 157 27.56 9.94 14.73
CA PHE A 157 27.13 9.41 16.02
C PHE A 157 26.92 7.90 15.95
N LYS A 158 27.04 7.23 17.12
CA LYS A 158 26.84 5.77 17.29
C LYS A 158 26.08 5.49 18.59
N GLN A 159 25.49 4.29 18.69
CA GLN A 159 24.79 3.82 19.88
C GLN A 159 23.63 4.74 20.32
N HIS A 160 22.97 5.37 19.37
CA HIS A 160 21.75 6.13 19.59
C HIS A 160 20.53 5.24 19.37
N THR A 161 19.36 5.78 19.67
CA THR A 161 18.08 5.16 19.35
C THR A 161 17.29 6.11 18.47
N LEU A 162 16.87 5.68 17.28
CA LEU A 162 15.88 6.39 16.49
C LEU A 162 14.49 5.98 16.97
N GLU A 163 13.68 6.93 17.40
CA GLU A 163 12.31 6.72 17.87
C GLU A 163 11.32 7.52 17.04
N ILE A 164 10.28 6.84 16.53
CA ILE A 164 9.18 7.43 15.77
C ILE A 164 7.90 7.03 16.46
N LYS A 165 7.10 8.01 16.88
CA LYS A 165 5.82 7.80 17.56
C LYS A 165 4.67 8.39 16.79
N LEU A 166 3.58 7.65 16.65
CA LEU A 166 2.30 8.10 16.13
C LEU A 166 1.38 8.43 17.30
N TRP A 167 0.84 9.63 17.30
CA TRP A 167 -0.03 10.17 18.33
C TRP A 167 -1.42 10.48 17.78
N GLU A 168 -2.45 10.32 18.63
CA GLU A 168 -3.82 10.74 18.38
C GLU A 168 -4.20 11.81 19.41
N TYR A 169 -4.88 12.86 18.98
CA TYR A 169 -5.49 13.83 19.91
C TYR A 169 -6.87 14.29 19.42
N ASP A 170 -7.66 14.79 20.36
CA ASP A 170 -8.93 15.41 20.09
C ASP A 170 -8.72 16.93 19.94
N PRO A 171 -9.00 17.54 18.78
CA PRO A 171 -8.79 18.97 18.58
C PRO A 171 -9.75 19.86 19.40
N PHE A 172 -10.79 19.28 19.97
CA PHE A 172 -11.79 19.99 20.80
C PHE A 172 -11.54 19.87 22.30
N LEU A 173 -10.53 19.09 22.71
CA LEU A 173 -10.18 18.86 24.12
C LEU A 173 -8.74 19.32 24.37
N ALA A 174 -8.58 20.64 24.62
CA ALA A 174 -7.27 21.27 24.77
C ALA A 174 -6.45 20.71 25.95
N ASP A 175 -7.12 20.31 27.03
CA ASP A 175 -6.49 19.87 28.29
C ASP A 175 -6.20 18.36 28.33
N VAL A 176 -6.55 17.61 27.28
CA VAL A 176 -6.31 16.18 27.20
C VAL A 176 -5.05 15.91 26.39
N GLY A 177 -4.05 15.29 27.03
CA GLY A 177 -2.81 14.91 26.35
C GLY A 177 -3.02 13.96 25.17
N ALA A 178 -2.16 14.04 24.16
CA ALA A 178 -2.20 13.14 23.03
C ALA A 178 -1.94 11.69 23.46
N LYS A 179 -2.70 10.75 22.91
CA LYS A 179 -2.57 9.32 23.14
C LYS A 179 -1.55 8.72 22.17
N LEU A 180 -0.56 7.99 22.69
CA LEU A 180 0.34 7.18 21.88
C LEU A 180 -0.44 6.04 21.23
N ILE A 181 -0.38 5.94 19.90
CA ILE A 181 -1.04 4.90 19.10
C ILE A 181 -0.07 3.80 18.72
N ASP A 182 1.12 4.16 18.24
CA ASP A 182 2.11 3.20 17.79
C ASP A 182 3.52 3.79 17.85
N ARG A 183 4.53 2.91 17.86
CA ARG A 183 5.95 3.26 17.92
C ARG A 183 6.76 2.39 16.95
N PHE A 184 7.68 3.03 16.24
CA PHE A 184 8.75 2.36 15.52
C PHE A 184 10.09 2.79 16.15
N GLN A 185 11.00 1.83 16.36
CA GLN A 185 12.25 2.09 17.06
C GLN A 185 13.39 1.33 16.38
N VAL A 186 14.56 1.97 16.27
CA VAL A 186 15.80 1.37 15.79
C VAL A 186 16.85 1.59 16.87
N GLU A 187 17.26 0.49 17.52
CA GLU A 187 18.33 0.49 18.50
C GLU A 187 19.71 0.54 17.82
N LYS A 188 20.73 1.01 18.55
CA LYS A 188 22.10 1.13 18.06
C LYS A 188 22.19 1.92 16.75
N TYR A 189 21.30 2.90 16.61
CA TYR A 189 21.24 3.76 15.45
C TYR A 189 22.54 4.56 15.29
N GLN A 190 23.01 4.66 14.06
CA GLN A 190 24.28 5.33 13.75
C GLN A 190 24.19 6.15 12.48
N HIS A 191 25.03 7.16 12.40
CA HIS A 191 25.22 8.02 11.25
C HIS A 191 26.70 8.35 11.09
N GLN A 192 27.14 8.50 9.85
CA GLN A 192 28.50 8.91 9.52
C GLN A 192 28.47 10.26 8.82
N ASP A 193 29.28 11.19 9.30
CA ASP A 193 29.48 12.50 8.68
C ASP A 193 29.90 12.34 7.20
N GLY A 194 29.43 13.25 6.37
CA GLY A 194 29.64 13.21 4.91
C GLY A 194 28.68 12.27 4.16
N GLN A 195 27.89 11.42 4.83
CA GLN A 195 26.97 10.48 4.19
C GLN A 195 25.52 10.71 4.65
N GLU A 196 24.57 10.76 3.71
CA GLU A 196 23.15 10.79 4.07
C GLU A 196 22.72 9.41 4.59
N THR A 197 22.06 9.38 5.75
CA THR A 197 21.44 8.17 6.30
C THR A 197 19.95 8.22 6.11
N ALA A 198 19.38 7.28 5.34
CA ALA A 198 17.95 7.17 5.09
C ALA A 198 17.37 5.94 5.80
N THR A 199 16.39 6.12 6.67
CA THR A 199 15.74 5.05 7.42
C THR A 199 14.25 5.02 7.12
N PRO A 200 13.74 4.01 6.38
CA PRO A 200 12.32 3.84 6.14
C PRO A 200 11.61 3.39 7.41
N PHE A 201 10.36 3.82 7.57
CA PHE A 201 9.51 3.40 8.68
C PHE A 201 8.05 3.24 8.28
N THR A 202 7.30 2.51 9.13
CA THR A 202 5.84 2.43 9.07
C THR A 202 5.30 2.36 10.49
N VAL A 203 4.29 3.20 10.79
CA VAL A 203 3.59 3.22 12.10
C VAL A 203 2.09 3.27 11.89
N GLY A 204 1.31 2.75 12.86
CA GLY A 204 -0.14 2.79 12.85
C GLY A 204 -0.79 1.80 11.87
N THR A 205 -0.14 0.70 11.52
CA THR A 205 -0.65 -0.30 10.56
C THR A 205 -1.97 -0.94 10.99
N LYS A 206 -2.24 -0.99 12.30
CA LYS A 206 -3.49 -1.51 12.88
C LYS A 206 -4.53 -0.42 13.16
N LEU A 207 -4.18 0.84 12.92
CA LEU A 207 -5.05 1.97 13.19
C LEU A 207 -6.15 2.07 12.14
N ASP A 208 -7.38 2.35 12.60
CA ASP A 208 -8.49 2.82 11.79
C ASP A 208 -8.73 4.31 12.10
N PRO A 209 -8.22 5.25 11.27
CA PRO A 209 -8.25 6.66 11.61
C PRO A 209 -9.67 7.20 11.67
N ARG A 210 -10.03 7.85 12.77
CA ARG A 210 -11.34 8.48 12.99
C ARG A 210 -11.34 9.90 12.43
N LYS A 211 -12.35 10.29 11.66
CA LYS A 211 -12.46 11.60 10.99
C LYS A 211 -12.45 12.78 11.96
N ASN A 212 -12.96 12.60 13.17
CA ASN A 212 -13.02 13.62 14.25
C ASN A 212 -11.75 13.67 15.11
N ARG A 213 -10.73 12.88 14.79
CA ARG A 213 -9.44 12.88 15.48
C ARG A 213 -8.35 13.45 14.57
N ARG A 214 -7.29 13.94 15.20
CA ARG A 214 -6.07 14.38 14.56
C ARG A 214 -4.93 13.45 14.93
N TYR A 215 -4.03 13.28 13.98
CA TYR A 215 -2.87 12.41 14.13
C TYR A 215 -1.61 13.17 13.74
N TYR A 216 -0.55 12.95 14.50
CA TYR A 216 0.77 13.47 14.15
C TYR A 216 1.86 12.49 14.53
N ILE A 217 3.01 12.60 13.92
CA ILE A 217 4.19 11.84 14.28
C ILE A 217 5.24 12.74 14.92
N THR A 218 5.98 12.16 15.87
CA THR A 218 7.22 12.72 16.41
C THR A 218 8.36 11.81 16.06
N VAL A 219 9.51 12.39 15.73
CA VAL A 219 10.74 11.68 15.41
C VAL A 219 11.87 12.25 16.24
N PHE A 220 12.55 11.40 17.00
CA PHE A 220 13.70 11.77 17.82
C PHE A 220 14.84 10.78 17.61
N VAL A 221 16.07 11.29 17.62
CA VAL A 221 17.25 10.48 17.88
C VAL A 221 17.66 10.73 19.31
N LEU A 222 17.82 9.65 20.06
CA LEU A 222 18.06 9.68 21.49
C LEU A 222 19.43 9.08 21.82
N LYS A 223 20.15 9.66 22.77
CA LYS A 223 21.28 9.06 23.46
C LYS A 223 21.00 9.05 24.95
N ASP A 224 21.05 7.89 25.58
CA ASP A 224 20.76 7.75 27.02
C ASP A 224 19.44 8.45 27.43
N SER A 225 18.38 8.24 26.64
CA SER A 225 17.05 8.84 26.76
C SER A 225 16.99 10.36 26.55
N LYS A 226 18.10 11.04 26.27
CA LYS A 226 18.14 12.48 25.96
C LYS A 226 17.99 12.68 24.45
N ARG A 227 17.19 13.66 24.05
CA ARG A 227 17.01 14.03 22.64
C ARG A 227 18.29 14.71 22.11
N THR A 228 18.90 14.12 21.10
CA THR A 228 20.05 14.70 20.38
C THR A 228 19.64 15.28 19.04
N HIS A 229 18.60 14.71 18.40
CA HIS A 229 18.08 15.25 17.15
C HIS A 229 16.54 15.22 17.19
N ILE A 230 15.93 16.15 16.45
CA ILE A 230 14.49 16.25 16.22
C ILE A 230 14.20 16.14 14.73
N GLY A 231 13.17 15.37 14.39
CA GLY A 231 12.69 15.23 13.02
C GLY A 231 11.66 16.30 12.66
N GLU A 232 11.86 16.93 11.52
CA GLU A 232 10.99 17.95 10.95
C GLU A 232 10.45 17.49 9.60
N LYS A 233 9.15 17.65 9.35
CA LYS A 233 8.53 17.33 8.07
C LYS A 233 9.09 18.24 6.98
N ASP A 234 9.70 17.65 5.95
CA ASP A 234 10.34 18.37 4.84
C ASP A 234 11.33 19.46 5.31
N GLY A 235 11.90 19.29 6.52
CA GLY A 235 12.81 20.24 7.15
C GLY A 235 12.15 21.52 7.68
N LYS A 236 10.82 21.54 7.84
CA LYS A 236 10.06 22.65 8.41
C LYS A 236 9.64 22.31 9.83
N SER A 237 9.87 23.24 10.77
CA SER A 237 9.43 23.13 12.15
C SER A 237 7.91 23.05 12.25
N GLY A 238 7.40 22.36 13.28
CA GLY A 238 5.99 22.21 13.58
C GLY A 238 5.55 20.76 13.68
N LEU A 239 4.25 20.56 13.96
CA LEU A 239 3.69 19.22 14.06
C LEU A 239 3.61 18.54 12.70
N CYS A 240 4.15 17.34 12.60
CA CYS A 240 4.01 16.52 11.41
C CYS A 240 2.63 15.85 11.40
N ASN A 241 1.59 16.60 11.03
CA ASN A 241 0.22 16.10 10.91
C ASN A 241 0.10 15.08 9.76
N VAL A 242 -0.67 13.99 10.01
CA VAL A 242 -0.83 12.83 9.12
C VAL A 242 -2.26 12.28 9.14
N LEU A 243 -2.60 11.41 8.19
CA LEU A 243 -3.78 10.54 8.12
C LEU A 243 -5.14 11.23 7.89
N THR A 244 -5.51 12.25 8.66
CA THR A 244 -6.85 12.85 8.61
C THR A 244 -6.82 14.27 8.07
N ASN A 245 -7.97 14.78 7.61
CA ASN A 245 -8.15 16.16 7.11
C ASN A 245 -7.23 16.53 5.94
N GLY A 246 -7.05 15.61 4.99
CA GLY A 246 -6.18 15.83 3.83
C GLY A 246 -4.69 15.74 4.14
N ASN A 247 -4.32 15.45 5.39
CA ASN A 247 -2.90 15.23 5.73
C ASN A 247 -2.38 13.93 5.12
N PRO A 248 -1.09 13.89 4.73
CA PRO A 248 -0.52 12.77 4.00
C PRO A 248 -0.42 11.50 4.86
N THR A 249 -0.41 10.35 4.19
CA THR A 249 -0.07 9.03 4.76
C THR A 249 1.38 8.64 4.49
N THR A 250 2.09 9.44 3.69
CA THR A 250 3.52 9.24 3.40
C THR A 250 4.25 10.55 3.65
N VAL A 251 5.35 10.50 4.41
CA VAL A 251 6.09 11.69 4.84
C VAL A 251 7.60 11.50 4.70
N LYS A 252 8.28 12.60 4.40
CA LYS A 252 9.73 12.71 4.47
C LYS A 252 10.09 13.55 5.69
N ILE A 253 10.91 13.01 6.58
CA ILE A 253 11.34 13.67 7.81
C ILE A 253 12.84 13.92 7.73
N ILE A 254 13.25 15.13 7.99
CA ILE A 254 14.67 15.50 8.09
C ILE A 254 15.00 15.66 9.57
N ALA A 255 15.87 14.83 10.10
CA ALA A 255 16.32 14.94 11.47
C ALA A 255 17.56 15.85 11.57
N ARG A 256 17.51 16.80 12.50
CA ARG A 256 18.56 17.78 12.76
C ARG A 256 18.93 17.80 14.24
N PRO A 257 20.18 18.15 14.58
CA PRO A 257 20.58 18.32 15.97
C PRO A 257 19.62 19.28 16.72
N VAL A 258 19.33 18.94 17.97
CA VAL A 258 18.64 19.88 18.90
C VAL A 258 19.59 21.01 19.21
N ARG A 259 19.13 22.24 19.08
CA ARG A 259 19.90 23.44 19.41
C ARG A 259 19.90 23.69 20.91
#